data_6c6a2f0daaf07fc0a898aa85dd254663
#
_entry.id   6c6a2f0daaf07fc0a898aa85dd254663
#
_cell.length_a   1.000
_cell.length_b   1.000
_cell.length_c   1.000
_cell.angle_alpha   90.00
_cell.angle_beta   90.00
_cell.angle_gamma   90.00
#
_symmetry.space_group_name_H-M   'P 1'
#
loop_
_entity.id
_entity.type
_entity.pdbx_description
1 polymer ?
#
loop_
_entity_poly.entity_id
_entity_poly.type
_entity_poly.pdbx_seq_one_letter_code
_entity_poly.pdbx_strand_id
1 'polypeptide(L)'
;MKKKKFMFFVQGEGRGHLTQAIAMQDILMQEGHEISAVVIGMSPRREIPAYVYQRFICPIHRLDSPNFVTDKHNKGIKVGASILSVVANAGKFNKSIRLMHEWIGEIDPDVILNFFDPLVGLYYLTHNCKVPHICVAHQYIYHHEDFQFPRGKFSDRFALKWFTGLTGSGAVKRLAISFYGMSPSKNNKIKIVPPLLRKELFNIKASEKDFYLVYLVNNGYIADVLSWHQQHPDKVIHCFTDKNQLPSIGDVSENFHVHQLDDKKFLELMAEAKALVTTAGFESVCEAMYLQKPVLMVPVQGHFEQYCNARDAFYAGAGIYSDAFHLQNIVEFASGSTADNSSFRDWVNSSQDCIYNELKSVLQ
;
A
#
# COMPACT_ATOMS: atom_id res chain seq x y z
N MET A 1 -19.68 -7.38 22.16
CA MET A 1 -18.36 -7.84 22.74
C MET A 1 -17.86 -6.83 23.76
N LYS A 2 -16.95 -7.23 24.70
CA LYS A 2 -16.26 -6.29 25.59
C LYS A 2 -15.35 -5.39 24.74
N LYS A 3 -15.31 -4.08 25.06
CA LYS A 3 -14.39 -3.13 24.45
C LYS A 3 -12.94 -3.64 24.58
N LYS A 4 -12.19 -3.61 23.51
CA LYS A 4 -10.76 -4.02 23.44
C LYS A 4 -9.88 -2.84 23.04
N LYS A 5 -8.65 -2.85 23.53
CA LYS A 5 -7.60 -1.88 23.23
C LYS A 5 -6.69 -2.42 22.13
N PHE A 6 -6.57 -1.70 21.04
CA PHE A 6 -5.67 -2.03 19.94
C PHE A 6 -4.48 -1.08 19.89
N MET A 7 -3.31 -1.61 19.60
CA MET A 7 -2.12 -0.85 19.29
C MET A 7 -1.68 -1.17 17.87
N PHE A 8 -1.47 -0.15 17.04
CA PHE A 8 -1.08 -0.32 15.64
C PHE A 8 0.40 -0.10 15.45
N PHE A 9 1.03 -0.96 14.64
CA PHE A 9 2.36 -0.75 14.09
C PHE A 9 2.23 -0.66 12.58
N VAL A 10 2.72 0.43 11.99
CA VAL A 10 2.49 0.75 10.58
C VAL A 10 3.81 1.06 9.90
N GLN A 11 4.11 0.37 8.82
CA GLN A 11 5.23 0.69 7.95
C GLN A 11 4.95 2.00 7.18
N GLY A 12 5.74 3.03 7.44
CA GLY A 12 5.49 4.41 7.00
C GLY A 12 6.21 4.84 5.72
N GLU A 13 6.96 3.95 5.06
CA GLU A 13 7.69 4.31 3.84
C GLU A 13 6.76 4.51 2.63
N GLY A 14 5.66 3.77 2.59
CA GLY A 14 4.59 3.90 1.61
C GLY A 14 3.32 4.45 2.25
N ARG A 15 2.49 5.13 1.45
CA ARG A 15 1.20 5.67 1.93
C ARG A 15 0.13 4.60 2.12
N GLY A 16 0.22 3.48 1.39
CA GLY A 16 -0.80 2.44 1.39
C GLY A 16 -1.05 1.85 2.78
N HIS A 17 -0.02 1.46 3.52
CA HIS A 17 -0.19 0.91 4.87
C HIS A 17 -0.76 1.91 5.86
N LEU A 18 -0.44 3.20 5.71
CA LEU A 18 -1.05 4.28 6.52
C LEU A 18 -2.54 4.41 6.23
N THR A 19 -2.93 4.37 4.96
CA THR A 19 -4.35 4.39 4.54
C THR A 19 -5.11 3.16 5.04
N GLN A 20 -4.52 1.98 4.95
CA GLN A 20 -5.09 0.73 5.49
C GLN A 20 -5.30 0.81 7.01
N ALA A 21 -4.33 1.34 7.75
CA ALA A 21 -4.43 1.50 9.19
C ALA A 21 -5.52 2.49 9.59
N ILE A 22 -5.70 3.59 8.84
CA ILE A 22 -6.78 4.55 9.06
C ILE A 22 -8.15 3.90 8.79
N ALA A 23 -8.29 3.16 7.69
CA ALA A 23 -9.52 2.45 7.38
C ALA A 23 -9.86 1.38 8.45
N MET A 24 -8.85 0.67 8.95
CA MET A 24 -9.00 -0.29 10.04
C MET A 24 -9.42 0.39 11.35
N GLN A 25 -8.87 1.56 11.66
CA GLN A 25 -9.33 2.36 12.83
C GLN A 25 -10.83 2.66 12.72
N ASP A 26 -11.28 3.12 11.55
CA ASP A 26 -12.70 3.45 11.34
C ASP A 26 -13.59 2.22 11.60
N ILE A 27 -13.22 1.04 11.11
CA ILE A 27 -13.95 -0.23 11.36
C ILE A 27 -13.97 -0.57 12.85
N LEU A 28 -12.83 -0.58 13.53
CA LEU A 28 -12.75 -0.98 14.94
C LEU A 28 -13.50 -0.02 15.87
N MET A 29 -13.48 1.28 15.56
CA MET A 29 -14.23 2.28 16.33
C MET A 29 -15.75 2.14 16.14
N GLN A 30 -16.22 1.83 14.95
CA GLN A 30 -17.65 1.54 14.70
C GLN A 30 -18.12 0.33 15.50
N GLU A 31 -17.23 -0.65 15.72
CA GLU A 31 -17.49 -1.85 16.52
C GLU A 31 -17.27 -1.63 18.05
N GLY A 32 -16.99 -0.39 18.47
CA GLY A 32 -16.89 0.00 19.87
C GLY A 32 -15.53 -0.28 20.52
N HIS A 33 -14.49 -0.58 19.74
CA HIS A 33 -13.12 -0.79 20.23
C HIS A 33 -12.34 0.53 20.33
N GLU A 34 -11.15 0.47 20.94
CA GLU A 34 -10.28 1.61 21.16
C GLU A 34 -8.94 1.39 20.45
N ILE A 35 -8.45 2.43 19.77
CA ILE A 35 -7.07 2.46 19.31
C ILE A 35 -6.28 3.27 20.32
N SER A 36 -5.41 2.60 21.09
CA SER A 36 -4.69 3.23 22.19
C SER A 36 -3.44 3.98 21.73
N ALA A 37 -2.79 3.51 20.69
CA ALA A 37 -1.66 4.19 20.05
C ALA A 37 -1.40 3.66 18.63
N VAL A 38 -0.77 4.50 17.81
CA VAL A 38 -0.21 4.14 16.51
C VAL A 38 1.28 4.39 16.52
N VAL A 39 2.08 3.38 16.17
CA VAL A 39 3.53 3.46 16.03
C VAL A 39 3.88 3.36 14.57
N ILE A 40 4.53 4.39 14.02
CA ILE A 40 4.89 4.44 12.61
C ILE A 40 6.39 4.21 12.48
N GLY A 41 6.74 3.07 11.86
CA GLY A 41 8.11 2.71 11.54
C GLY A 41 8.53 3.29 10.20
N MET A 42 9.57 4.12 10.16
CA MET A 42 10.04 4.74 8.92
C MET A 42 11.52 5.11 8.99
N SER A 43 12.10 5.33 7.81
CA SER A 43 13.48 5.81 7.73
C SER A 43 13.57 7.31 8.08
N PRO A 44 14.76 7.81 8.48
CA PRO A 44 14.97 9.23 8.75
C PRO A 44 14.69 10.17 7.57
N ARG A 45 14.64 9.62 6.35
CA ARG A 45 14.41 10.38 5.10
C ARG A 45 12.95 10.72 4.83
N ARG A 46 12.03 10.11 5.56
CA ARG A 46 10.58 10.28 5.37
C ARG A 46 9.97 11.06 6.53
N GLU A 47 8.95 11.83 6.22
CA GLU A 47 8.10 12.50 7.20
C GLU A 47 6.72 11.87 7.19
N ILE A 48 6.08 11.85 8.36
CA ILE A 48 4.69 11.40 8.47
C ILE A 48 3.82 12.45 7.78
N PRO A 49 3.02 12.07 6.77
CA PRO A 49 2.15 13.02 6.10
C PRO A 49 1.18 13.71 7.06
N ALA A 50 0.92 15.00 6.85
CA ALA A 50 0.10 15.82 7.75
C ALA A 50 -1.32 15.24 7.98
N TYR A 51 -1.92 14.63 6.94
CA TYR A 51 -3.24 14.01 7.06
C TYR A 51 -3.29 12.88 8.08
N VAL A 52 -2.18 12.17 8.31
CA VAL A 52 -2.09 11.08 9.30
C VAL A 52 -2.37 11.59 10.70
N TYR A 53 -1.80 12.73 11.07
CA TYR A 53 -2.05 13.38 12.37
C TYR A 53 -3.49 13.89 12.52
N GLN A 54 -4.17 14.19 11.42
CA GLN A 54 -5.55 14.64 11.43
C GLN A 54 -6.55 13.48 11.50
N ARG A 55 -6.13 12.30 11.05
CA ARG A 55 -7.02 11.13 10.92
C ARG A 55 -6.95 10.18 12.10
N PHE A 56 -5.79 9.98 12.70
CA PHE A 56 -5.69 9.20 13.93
C PHE A 56 -6.11 10.03 15.13
N ILE A 57 -6.93 9.42 16.00
CA ILE A 57 -7.49 10.06 17.20
C ILE A 57 -6.75 9.67 18.48
N CYS A 58 -5.64 8.95 18.36
CA CYS A 58 -4.81 8.44 19.43
C CYS A 58 -3.37 8.97 19.30
N PRO A 59 -2.52 8.81 20.35
CA PRO A 59 -1.11 9.15 20.25
C PRO A 59 -0.41 8.46 19.09
N ILE A 60 0.43 9.22 18.39
CA ILE A 60 1.26 8.72 17.28
C ILE A 60 2.71 8.77 17.73
N HIS A 61 3.37 7.61 17.70
CA HIS A 61 4.80 7.47 17.96
C HIS A 61 5.54 7.15 16.66
N ARG A 62 6.82 7.53 16.61
CA ARG A 62 7.70 7.23 15.47
C ARG A 62 8.86 6.34 15.91
N LEU A 63 9.19 5.36 15.08
CA LEU A 63 10.37 4.51 15.23
C LEU A 63 11.22 4.49 13.96
N ASP A 64 12.54 4.30 14.14
CA ASP A 64 13.41 3.94 13.03
C ASP A 64 13.17 2.47 12.67
N SER A 65 12.68 2.19 11.46
CA SER A 65 12.38 0.85 10.95
C SER A 65 13.21 0.54 9.71
N PRO A 66 13.55 -0.75 9.47
CA PRO A 66 14.23 -1.18 8.25
C PRO A 66 13.46 -0.81 6.98
N ASN A 67 14.17 -0.36 5.95
CA ASN A 67 13.60 -0.01 4.65
C ASN A 67 14.45 -0.52 3.50
N PHE A 68 13.85 -0.60 2.32
CA PHE A 68 14.56 -0.92 1.08
C PHE A 68 15.45 0.25 0.61
N VAL A 69 16.66 -0.08 0.15
CA VAL A 69 17.58 0.88 -0.45
C VAL A 69 17.32 0.96 -1.95
N THR A 70 17.04 2.17 -2.45
CA THR A 70 16.87 2.45 -3.87
C THR A 70 18.20 2.71 -4.57
N ASP A 71 18.23 2.65 -5.90
CA ASP A 71 19.39 3.05 -6.72
C ASP A 71 19.58 4.59 -6.75
N LYS A 72 20.67 5.04 -7.38
CA LYS A 72 21.01 6.48 -7.48
C LYS A 72 19.98 7.33 -8.21
N HIS A 73 19.18 6.71 -9.07
CA HIS A 73 18.13 7.39 -9.86
C HIS A 73 16.73 7.18 -9.28
N ASN A 74 16.61 6.52 -8.13
CA ASN A 74 15.32 6.14 -7.53
C ASN A 74 14.40 5.32 -8.46
N LYS A 75 14.99 4.66 -9.48
CA LYS A 75 14.26 3.81 -10.44
C LYS A 75 14.30 2.31 -10.11
N GLY A 76 15.08 1.88 -9.10
CA GLY A 76 15.21 0.46 -8.76
C GLY A 76 15.53 0.19 -7.29
N ILE A 77 15.26 -1.04 -6.81
CA ILE A 77 15.56 -1.50 -5.46
C ILE A 77 16.77 -2.44 -5.48
N LYS A 78 17.72 -2.18 -4.56
CA LYS A 78 18.92 -3.00 -4.37
C LYS A 78 18.76 -3.92 -3.15
N VAL A 79 18.35 -5.16 -3.36
CA VAL A 79 18.09 -6.12 -2.26
C VAL A 79 19.33 -6.36 -1.41
N GLY A 80 20.51 -6.59 -2.02
CA GLY A 80 21.76 -6.80 -1.28
C GLY A 80 22.19 -5.59 -0.43
N ALA A 81 22.03 -4.37 -0.96
CA ALA A 81 22.29 -3.13 -0.22
C ALA A 81 21.28 -2.92 0.92
N SER A 82 20.06 -3.37 0.75
CA SER A 82 19.02 -3.32 1.79
C SER A 82 19.37 -4.23 2.97
N ILE A 83 19.85 -5.45 2.71
CA ILE A 83 20.32 -6.37 3.78
C ILE A 83 21.53 -5.78 4.51
N LEU A 84 22.52 -5.27 3.80
CA LEU A 84 23.69 -4.62 4.40
C LEU A 84 23.30 -3.40 5.25
N SER A 85 22.32 -2.61 4.80
CA SER A 85 21.76 -1.47 5.56
C SER A 85 21.12 -1.92 6.86
N VAL A 86 20.40 -3.04 6.88
CA VAL A 86 19.82 -3.60 8.10
C VAL A 86 20.89 -3.97 9.11
N VAL A 87 21.95 -4.65 8.67
CA VAL A 87 23.07 -5.03 9.55
C VAL A 87 23.81 -3.80 10.09
N ALA A 88 24.10 -2.82 9.24
CA ALA A 88 24.79 -1.59 9.63
C ALA A 88 23.99 -0.73 10.62
N ASN A 89 22.64 -0.82 10.62
CA ASN A 89 21.76 -0.07 11.51
C ASN A 89 21.19 -0.92 12.68
N ALA A 90 21.73 -2.11 12.93
CA ALA A 90 21.23 -3.02 13.97
C ALA A 90 21.12 -2.35 15.37
N GLY A 91 22.05 -1.46 15.72
CA GLY A 91 22.00 -0.71 16.98
C GLY A 91 20.77 0.21 17.10
N LYS A 92 20.36 0.87 15.98
CA LYS A 92 19.17 1.72 15.96
C LYS A 92 17.90 0.88 16.07
N PHE A 93 17.85 -0.24 15.37
CA PHE A 93 16.69 -1.15 15.42
C PHE A 93 16.54 -1.80 16.79
N ASN A 94 17.64 -2.13 17.49
CA ASN A 94 17.60 -2.58 18.88
C ASN A 94 17.03 -1.51 19.81
N LYS A 95 17.37 -0.22 19.60
CA LYS A 95 16.75 0.89 20.36
C LYS A 95 15.25 0.96 20.08
N SER A 96 14.84 0.87 18.81
CA SER A 96 13.43 0.86 18.43
C SER A 96 12.67 -0.31 19.06
N ILE A 97 13.25 -1.51 19.10
CA ILE A 97 12.65 -2.70 19.73
C ILE A 97 12.49 -2.51 21.25
N ARG A 98 13.44 -1.86 21.92
CA ARG A 98 13.30 -1.55 23.36
C ARG A 98 12.17 -0.57 23.62
N LEU A 99 12.06 0.52 22.83
CA LEU A 99 10.96 1.46 22.93
C LEU A 99 9.61 0.79 22.66
N MET A 100 9.54 -0.13 21.70
CA MET A 100 8.34 -0.93 21.48
C MET A 100 7.95 -1.73 22.71
N HIS A 101 8.94 -2.38 23.36
CA HIS A 101 8.72 -3.16 24.56
C HIS A 101 8.18 -2.31 25.71
N GLU A 102 8.77 -1.13 25.92
CA GLU A 102 8.33 -0.16 26.92
C GLU A 102 6.88 0.29 26.65
N TRP A 103 6.57 0.75 25.45
CA TRP A 103 5.22 1.20 25.10
C TRP A 103 4.16 0.10 25.15
N ILE A 104 4.49 -1.12 24.71
CA ILE A 104 3.56 -2.26 24.85
C ILE A 104 3.26 -2.53 26.32
N GLY A 105 4.27 -2.45 27.19
CA GLY A 105 4.09 -2.63 28.65
C GLY A 105 3.29 -1.50 29.31
N GLU A 106 3.51 -0.24 28.91
CA GLU A 106 2.80 0.94 29.44
C GLU A 106 1.34 1.03 28.96
N ILE A 107 1.09 0.75 27.67
CA ILE A 107 -0.22 0.85 27.06
C ILE A 107 -1.09 -0.35 27.41
N ASP A 108 -0.48 -1.52 27.62
CA ASP A 108 -1.15 -2.80 27.89
C ASP A 108 -2.30 -3.08 26.91
N PRO A 109 -2.01 -3.21 25.59
CA PRO A 109 -3.04 -3.46 24.60
C PRO A 109 -3.54 -4.91 24.66
N ASP A 110 -4.82 -5.12 24.33
CA ASP A 110 -5.38 -6.47 24.18
C ASP A 110 -4.88 -7.16 22.89
N VAL A 111 -4.63 -6.37 21.83
CA VAL A 111 -4.20 -6.88 20.51
C VAL A 111 -3.29 -5.87 19.83
N ILE A 112 -2.27 -6.36 19.13
CA ILE A 112 -1.43 -5.59 18.23
C ILE A 112 -1.85 -5.86 16.78
N LEU A 113 -2.07 -4.80 15.98
CA LEU A 113 -2.21 -4.89 14.53
C LEU A 113 -0.92 -4.40 13.85
N ASN A 114 -0.33 -5.27 13.03
CA ASN A 114 0.89 -4.97 12.29
C ASN A 114 0.58 -4.76 10.80
N PHE A 115 0.68 -3.52 10.34
CA PHE A 115 0.58 -3.14 8.93
C PHE A 115 1.97 -3.17 8.29
N PHE A 116 2.50 -4.39 8.18
CA PHE A 116 3.74 -4.74 7.48
C PHE A 116 5.04 -4.14 8.04
N ASP A 117 5.10 -3.70 9.29
CA ASP A 117 6.35 -3.25 9.89
C ASP A 117 7.22 -4.45 10.33
N PRO A 118 8.49 -4.57 9.84
CA PRO A 118 9.35 -5.71 10.13
C PRO A 118 9.83 -5.75 11.59
N LEU A 119 9.84 -4.61 12.30
CA LEU A 119 10.25 -4.59 13.70
C LEU A 119 9.31 -5.41 14.59
N VAL A 120 8.02 -5.49 14.25
CA VAL A 120 7.06 -6.31 15.00
C VAL A 120 7.44 -7.78 14.92
N GLY A 121 7.72 -8.29 13.72
CA GLY A 121 8.17 -9.67 13.56
C GLY A 121 9.47 -9.96 14.30
N LEU A 122 10.44 -9.05 14.25
CA LEU A 122 11.70 -9.15 15.00
C LEU A 122 11.46 -9.12 16.51
N TYR A 123 10.56 -8.26 17.00
CA TYR A 123 10.19 -8.17 18.40
C TYR A 123 9.62 -9.50 18.91
N TYR A 124 8.68 -10.11 18.20
CA TYR A 124 8.10 -11.40 18.58
C TYR A 124 9.08 -12.58 18.47
N LEU A 125 10.14 -12.48 17.67
CA LEU A 125 11.22 -13.47 17.62
C LEU A 125 12.20 -13.35 18.81
N THR A 126 12.34 -12.15 19.37
CA THR A 126 13.37 -11.86 20.39
C THR A 126 12.79 -11.67 21.80
N HIS A 127 11.49 -11.41 21.91
CA HIS A 127 10.80 -11.15 23.18
C HIS A 127 9.60 -12.09 23.34
N ASN A 128 9.42 -12.59 24.54
CA ASN A 128 8.27 -13.45 24.89
C ASN A 128 7.02 -12.57 25.18
N CYS A 129 6.52 -11.87 24.15
CA CYS A 129 5.32 -11.06 24.26
C CYS A 129 4.08 -11.96 24.18
N LYS A 130 3.17 -11.83 25.15
CA LYS A 130 1.92 -12.60 25.21
C LYS A 130 0.74 -11.92 24.53
N VAL A 131 0.87 -10.64 24.21
CA VAL A 131 -0.18 -9.91 23.49
C VAL A 131 -0.31 -10.51 22.07
N PRO A 132 -1.48 -11.02 21.67
CA PRO A 132 -1.65 -11.55 20.33
C PRO A 132 -1.46 -10.44 19.30
N HIS A 133 -0.75 -10.75 18.19
CA HIS A 133 -0.68 -9.81 17.07
C HIS A 133 -1.23 -10.42 15.79
N ILE A 134 -1.89 -9.57 15.02
CA ILE A 134 -2.48 -9.87 13.72
C ILE A 134 -1.78 -8.99 12.69
N CYS A 135 -1.35 -9.59 11.60
CA CYS A 135 -0.76 -8.86 10.50
C CYS A 135 -1.80 -8.52 9.44
N VAL A 136 -1.67 -7.34 8.83
CA VAL A 136 -2.58 -6.83 7.80
C VAL A 136 -1.75 -6.25 6.67
N ALA A 137 -1.71 -6.90 5.49
CA ALA A 137 -1.08 -6.37 4.30
C ALA A 137 -1.37 -7.23 3.06
N HIS A 138 -1.28 -6.63 1.86
CA HIS A 138 -1.37 -7.37 0.61
C HIS A 138 -0.25 -8.42 0.47
N GLN A 139 0.94 -8.12 0.91
CA GLN A 139 2.12 -8.97 0.76
C GLN A 139 1.98 -10.36 1.39
N TYR A 140 1.08 -10.55 2.35
CA TYR A 140 0.84 -11.89 2.94
C TYR A 140 0.19 -12.88 1.97
N ILE A 141 -0.39 -12.41 0.84
CA ILE A 141 -0.91 -13.25 -0.24
C ILE A 141 0.20 -14.10 -0.89
N TYR A 142 1.46 -13.66 -0.85
CA TYR A 142 2.60 -14.40 -1.41
C TYR A 142 2.87 -15.74 -0.72
N HIS A 143 2.27 -15.97 0.44
CA HIS A 143 2.31 -17.26 1.13
C HIS A 143 1.11 -18.15 0.83
N HIS A 144 0.11 -17.65 0.10
CA HIS A 144 -1.00 -18.46 -0.38
C HIS A 144 -0.52 -19.39 -1.50
N GLU A 145 -0.98 -20.64 -1.49
CA GLU A 145 -0.56 -21.66 -2.45
C GLU A 145 -0.99 -21.37 -3.89
N ASP A 146 -2.14 -20.73 -4.06
CA ASP A 146 -2.71 -20.42 -5.37
C ASP A 146 -2.18 -19.10 -5.97
N PHE A 147 -1.34 -18.34 -5.23
CA PHE A 147 -0.80 -17.09 -5.74
C PHE A 147 0.17 -17.33 -6.92
N GLN A 148 -0.10 -16.70 -8.05
CA GLN A 148 0.63 -16.88 -9.30
C GLN A 148 1.81 -15.90 -9.42
N PHE A 149 3.01 -16.33 -9.04
CA PHE A 149 4.22 -15.52 -9.22
C PHE A 149 4.62 -15.38 -10.71
N PRO A 150 5.24 -14.24 -11.08
CA PRO A 150 5.92 -14.13 -12.38
C PRO A 150 6.98 -15.22 -12.57
N ARG A 151 7.14 -15.70 -13.81
CA ARG A 151 8.11 -16.75 -14.13
C ARG A 151 9.57 -16.26 -14.02
N GLY A 152 10.49 -17.15 -13.66
CA GLY A 152 11.94 -16.95 -13.79
C GLY A 152 12.60 -16.06 -12.74
N LYS A 153 11.89 -15.55 -11.74
CA LYS A 153 12.41 -14.66 -10.70
C LYS A 153 12.57 -15.39 -9.34
N PHE A 154 13.26 -16.51 -9.31
CA PHE A 154 13.33 -17.37 -8.13
C PHE A 154 13.98 -16.72 -6.91
N SER A 155 15.11 -16.01 -7.10
CA SER A 155 15.79 -15.27 -6.02
C SER A 155 14.92 -14.18 -5.42
N ASP A 156 14.26 -13.39 -6.28
CA ASP A 156 13.42 -12.29 -5.87
C ASP A 156 12.16 -12.81 -5.14
N ARG A 157 11.56 -13.89 -5.68
CA ARG A 157 10.45 -14.59 -5.03
C ARG A 157 10.84 -15.12 -3.65
N PHE A 158 12.03 -15.75 -3.52
CA PHE A 158 12.51 -16.24 -2.25
C PHE A 158 12.72 -15.10 -1.25
N ALA A 159 13.42 -14.04 -1.66
CA ALA A 159 13.68 -12.87 -0.82
C ALA A 159 12.37 -12.21 -0.35
N LEU A 160 11.40 -12.02 -1.26
CA LEU A 160 10.10 -11.44 -0.95
C LEU A 160 9.32 -12.30 0.06
N LYS A 161 9.25 -13.62 -0.16
CA LYS A 161 8.58 -14.54 0.78
C LYS A 161 9.29 -14.56 2.14
N TRP A 162 10.61 -14.60 2.16
CA TRP A 162 11.38 -14.58 3.40
C TRP A 162 11.13 -13.30 4.20
N PHE A 163 11.20 -12.13 3.54
CA PHE A 163 10.94 -10.85 4.20
C PHE A 163 9.49 -10.76 4.71
N THR A 164 8.53 -11.15 3.88
CA THR A 164 7.11 -11.17 4.28
C THR A 164 6.87 -12.16 5.44
N GLY A 165 7.58 -13.29 5.44
CA GLY A 165 7.56 -14.24 6.55
C GLY A 165 8.10 -13.64 7.84
N LEU A 166 9.20 -12.88 7.76
CA LEU A 166 9.81 -12.18 8.89
C LEU A 166 8.86 -11.15 9.49
N THR A 167 8.23 -10.31 8.67
CA THR A 167 7.27 -9.29 9.16
C THR A 167 6.07 -9.90 9.88
N GLY A 168 5.70 -11.14 9.51
CA GLY A 168 4.59 -11.88 10.13
C GLY A 168 5.01 -12.89 11.20
N SER A 169 6.28 -12.86 11.66
CA SER A 169 6.76 -13.82 12.68
C SER A 169 6.00 -13.65 13.99
N GLY A 170 5.56 -14.76 14.58
CA GLY A 170 4.77 -14.76 15.83
C GLY A 170 3.29 -14.40 15.64
N ALA A 171 2.84 -13.97 14.47
CA ALA A 171 1.45 -13.62 14.23
C ALA A 171 0.50 -14.80 14.48
N VAL A 172 -0.60 -14.54 15.19
CA VAL A 172 -1.68 -15.52 15.36
C VAL A 172 -2.52 -15.63 14.10
N LYS A 173 -2.63 -14.53 13.33
CA LYS A 173 -3.34 -14.45 12.06
C LYS A 173 -2.69 -13.44 11.12
N ARG A 174 -2.76 -13.69 9.81
CA ARG A 174 -2.29 -12.81 8.74
C ARG A 174 -3.44 -12.53 7.79
N LEU A 175 -3.97 -11.32 7.81
CA LEU A 175 -4.99 -10.85 6.88
C LEU A 175 -4.29 -10.41 5.59
N ALA A 176 -4.37 -11.27 4.59
CA ALA A 176 -3.81 -11.03 3.26
C ALA A 176 -4.85 -10.27 2.44
N ILE A 177 -4.64 -8.98 2.27
CA ILE A 177 -5.53 -8.12 1.47
C ILE A 177 -5.37 -8.49 0.00
N SER A 178 -6.48 -8.69 -0.71
CA SER A 178 -6.48 -9.18 -2.10
C SER A 178 -7.44 -8.40 -3.00
N PHE A 179 -7.13 -8.35 -4.29
CA PHE A 179 -8.04 -7.83 -5.32
C PHE A 179 -9.30 -8.70 -5.48
N TYR A 180 -9.26 -9.96 -5.07
CA TYR A 180 -10.37 -10.92 -5.21
C TYR A 180 -10.34 -11.97 -4.11
N GLY A 181 -11.47 -12.63 -3.89
CA GLY A 181 -11.56 -13.77 -3.00
C GLY A 181 -10.82 -14.99 -3.55
N MET A 182 -10.14 -15.72 -2.68
CA MET A 182 -9.44 -16.97 -3.01
C MET A 182 -9.96 -18.11 -2.14
N SER A 183 -9.65 -19.34 -2.54
CA SER A 183 -9.91 -20.53 -1.72
C SER A 183 -9.24 -20.41 -0.35
N PRO A 184 -9.76 -21.04 0.71
CA PRO A 184 -9.09 -21.07 2.01
C PRO A 184 -7.66 -21.61 1.89
N SER A 185 -6.68 -20.88 2.45
CA SER A 185 -5.29 -21.31 2.43
C SER A 185 -5.09 -22.58 3.29
N LYS A 186 -4.21 -23.49 2.87
CA LYS A 186 -3.72 -24.61 3.67
C LYS A 186 -3.06 -24.16 4.96
N ASN A 187 -2.45 -22.97 4.96
CA ASN A 187 -1.99 -22.31 6.18
C ASN A 187 -3.18 -21.57 6.82
N ASN A 188 -3.76 -22.16 7.86
CA ASN A 188 -4.94 -21.65 8.55
C ASN A 188 -4.75 -20.23 9.17
N LYS A 189 -3.50 -19.76 9.32
CA LYS A 189 -3.19 -18.40 9.78
C LYS A 189 -3.37 -17.35 8.69
N ILE A 190 -3.38 -17.73 7.41
CA ILE A 190 -3.57 -16.81 6.29
C ILE A 190 -5.05 -16.72 5.96
N LYS A 191 -5.59 -15.51 6.00
CA LYS A 191 -6.98 -15.23 5.65
C LYS A 191 -7.01 -14.18 4.55
N ILE A 192 -7.63 -14.52 3.43
CA ILE A 192 -7.82 -13.59 2.33
C ILE A 192 -8.99 -12.67 2.69
N VAL A 193 -8.73 -11.37 2.61
CA VAL A 193 -9.70 -10.33 2.96
C VAL A 193 -9.74 -9.24 1.88
N PRO A 194 -10.88 -8.51 1.77
CA PRO A 194 -10.99 -7.39 0.84
C PRO A 194 -10.02 -6.24 1.15
N PRO A 195 -9.77 -5.35 0.19
CA PRO A 195 -9.02 -4.13 0.42
C PRO A 195 -9.64 -3.23 1.48
N LEU A 196 -8.77 -2.57 2.26
CA LEU A 196 -9.13 -1.55 3.25
C LEU A 196 -9.03 -0.17 2.60
N LEU A 197 -10.09 0.29 1.98
CA LEU A 197 -10.11 1.59 1.31
C LEU A 197 -10.61 2.70 2.24
N ARG A 198 -10.15 3.92 1.95
CA ARG A 198 -10.56 5.10 2.71
C ARG A 198 -12.06 5.40 2.54
N LYS A 199 -12.73 5.82 3.60
CA LYS A 199 -14.20 6.03 3.61
C LYS A 199 -14.68 7.11 2.63
N GLU A 200 -13.83 8.07 2.30
CA GLU A 200 -14.15 9.13 1.35
C GLU A 200 -14.49 8.57 -0.03
N LEU A 201 -13.87 7.47 -0.42
CA LEU A 201 -14.07 6.81 -1.70
C LEU A 201 -15.53 6.36 -1.90
N PHE A 202 -16.17 5.87 -0.84
CA PHE A 202 -17.53 5.33 -0.90
C PHE A 202 -18.61 6.41 -1.17
N ASN A 203 -18.27 7.68 -0.97
CA ASN A 203 -19.16 8.82 -1.16
C ASN A 203 -18.92 9.59 -2.47
N ILE A 204 -17.89 9.21 -3.24
CA ILE A 204 -17.54 9.89 -4.49
C ILE A 204 -18.29 9.24 -5.65
N LYS A 205 -18.95 10.09 -6.45
CA LYS A 205 -19.53 9.66 -7.72
C LYS A 205 -18.47 9.73 -8.81
N ALA A 206 -18.19 8.59 -9.42
CA ALA A 206 -17.35 8.56 -10.60
C ALA A 206 -18.04 9.25 -11.79
N SER A 207 -17.26 10.03 -12.52
CA SER A 207 -17.67 10.64 -13.81
C SER A 207 -16.48 10.50 -14.78
N GLU A 208 -16.64 10.94 -16.01
CA GLU A 208 -15.55 10.87 -16.98
C GLU A 208 -15.37 12.23 -17.67
N LYS A 209 -14.19 12.81 -17.45
CA LYS A 209 -13.68 13.98 -18.16
C LYS A 209 -12.52 13.58 -19.06
N ASP A 210 -12.24 14.36 -20.07
CA ASP A 210 -11.22 14.04 -21.08
C ASP A 210 -9.80 14.33 -20.58
N PHE A 211 -9.35 13.62 -19.54
CA PHE A 211 -7.97 13.68 -19.07
C PHE A 211 -7.50 12.34 -18.46
N TYR A 212 -6.19 12.18 -18.38
CA TYR A 212 -5.53 11.04 -17.77
C TYR A 212 -4.86 11.46 -16.47
N LEU A 213 -5.06 10.68 -15.40
CA LEU A 213 -4.41 10.89 -14.12
C LEU A 213 -3.12 10.06 -14.05
N VAL A 214 -2.00 10.70 -13.75
CA VAL A 214 -0.69 10.05 -13.56
C VAL A 214 -0.25 10.20 -12.12
N TYR A 215 0.13 9.09 -11.48
CA TYR A 215 0.67 9.08 -10.12
C TYR A 215 2.04 8.42 -10.09
N LEU A 216 3.07 9.22 -9.83
CA LEU A 216 4.46 8.78 -9.78
C LEU A 216 4.95 8.77 -8.32
N VAL A 217 5.16 7.56 -7.78
CA VAL A 217 5.83 7.39 -6.47
C VAL A 217 7.31 7.77 -6.57
N ASN A 218 7.93 7.51 -7.72
CA ASN A 218 9.30 7.84 -8.04
C ASN A 218 9.36 8.88 -9.16
N ASN A 219 9.99 10.00 -8.87
CA ASN A 219 10.13 11.13 -9.79
C ASN A 219 10.96 10.82 -11.05
N GLY A 220 11.75 9.76 -11.02
CA GLY A 220 12.59 9.36 -12.16
C GLY A 220 11.82 9.04 -13.44
N TYR A 221 10.50 8.85 -13.36
CA TYR A 221 9.66 8.53 -14.52
C TYR A 221 8.92 9.73 -15.12
N ILE A 222 9.04 10.92 -14.52
CA ILE A 222 8.32 12.09 -15.03
C ILE A 222 8.79 12.48 -16.44
N ALA A 223 10.09 12.29 -16.73
CA ALA A 223 10.64 12.56 -18.05
C ALA A 223 10.04 11.66 -19.15
N ASP A 224 9.72 10.41 -18.80
CA ASP A 224 9.10 9.47 -19.74
C ASP A 224 7.67 9.92 -20.08
N VAL A 225 6.91 10.36 -19.06
CA VAL A 225 5.55 10.90 -19.24
C VAL A 225 5.56 12.19 -20.05
N LEU A 226 6.49 13.10 -19.77
CA LEU A 226 6.65 14.36 -20.50
C LEU A 226 7.02 14.13 -21.97
N SER A 227 7.96 13.20 -22.23
CA SER A 227 8.37 12.84 -23.59
C SER A 227 7.20 12.30 -24.42
N TRP A 228 6.33 11.50 -23.80
CA TRP A 228 5.12 11.04 -24.48
C TRP A 228 4.15 12.20 -24.73
N HIS A 229 3.93 13.08 -23.74
CA HIS A 229 3.02 14.21 -23.88
C HIS A 229 3.46 15.22 -24.94
N GLN A 230 4.78 15.45 -25.12
CA GLN A 230 5.29 16.30 -26.20
C GLN A 230 4.89 15.80 -27.59
N GLN A 231 4.68 14.49 -27.76
CA GLN A 231 4.21 13.89 -28.99
C GLN A 231 2.67 13.88 -29.10
N HIS A 232 1.97 14.11 -28.00
CA HIS A 232 0.51 14.09 -27.88
C HIS A 232 0.01 15.33 -27.08
N PRO A 233 0.27 16.55 -27.57
CA PRO A 233 -0.01 17.78 -26.82
C PRO A 233 -1.50 18.08 -26.66
N ASP A 234 -2.36 17.39 -27.42
CA ASP A 234 -3.82 17.45 -27.34
C ASP A 234 -4.37 16.69 -26.11
N LYS A 235 -3.60 15.81 -25.47
CA LYS A 235 -4.05 15.01 -24.34
C LYS A 235 -3.85 15.75 -23.04
N VAL A 236 -4.89 15.89 -22.25
CA VAL A 236 -4.82 16.50 -20.91
C VAL A 236 -4.30 15.50 -19.89
N ILE A 237 -3.25 15.88 -19.17
CA ILE A 237 -2.62 15.05 -18.12
C ILE A 237 -2.62 15.81 -16.80
N HIS A 238 -3.10 15.17 -15.74
CA HIS A 238 -2.88 15.58 -14.35
C HIS A 238 -1.86 14.64 -13.71
N CYS A 239 -0.67 15.16 -13.36
CA CYS A 239 0.44 14.37 -12.83
C CYS A 239 0.72 14.73 -11.37
N PHE A 240 0.58 13.76 -10.46
CA PHE A 240 0.98 13.91 -9.06
C PHE A 240 2.40 13.38 -8.85
N THR A 241 3.25 14.22 -8.25
CA THR A 241 4.65 13.90 -7.96
C THR A 241 5.14 14.60 -6.69
N ASP A 242 6.33 14.26 -6.19
CA ASP A 242 6.90 14.82 -4.97
C ASP A 242 7.36 16.28 -5.17
N LYS A 243 7.29 17.08 -4.10
CA LYS A 243 7.59 18.53 -4.05
C LYS A 243 8.93 18.95 -4.65
N ASN A 244 9.94 18.09 -4.51
CA ASN A 244 11.33 18.46 -4.82
C ASN A 244 11.64 18.57 -6.33
N GLN A 245 10.69 18.32 -7.21
CA GLN A 245 10.90 18.35 -8.67
C GLN A 245 10.01 19.34 -9.42
N LEU A 246 9.11 20.03 -8.74
CA LEU A 246 8.25 21.03 -9.37
C LEU A 246 9.00 22.19 -10.04
N PRO A 247 10.14 22.71 -9.48
CA PRO A 247 10.88 23.81 -10.10
C PRO A 247 11.62 23.45 -11.39
N SER A 248 11.91 22.17 -11.62
CA SER A 248 12.63 21.71 -12.82
C SER A 248 11.73 21.35 -14.01
N ILE A 249 10.40 21.40 -13.81
CA ILE A 249 9.39 21.13 -14.83
C ILE A 249 8.86 22.48 -15.39
N GLY A 250 9.73 23.44 -15.62
CA GLY A 250 9.37 24.72 -16.22
C GLY A 250 8.78 24.54 -17.65
N ASP A 251 7.84 25.42 -18.03
CA ASP A 251 7.22 25.52 -19.36
C ASP A 251 6.64 24.20 -19.93
N VAL A 252 5.79 23.55 -19.14
CA VAL A 252 4.99 22.42 -19.61
C VAL A 252 3.75 22.99 -20.32
N SER A 253 3.27 22.29 -21.38
CA SER A 253 2.12 22.74 -22.18
C SER A 253 0.87 23.00 -21.31
N GLU A 254 -0.08 23.79 -21.81
CA GLU A 254 -1.36 24.07 -21.11
C GLU A 254 -2.12 22.81 -20.70
N ASN A 255 -1.91 21.70 -21.40
CA ASN A 255 -2.59 20.41 -21.14
C ASN A 255 -1.81 19.48 -20.20
N PHE A 256 -0.71 19.92 -19.57
CA PHE A 256 0.04 19.12 -18.60
C PHE A 256 0.08 19.80 -17.24
N HIS A 257 -0.72 19.32 -16.30
CA HIS A 257 -0.87 19.89 -14.99
C HIS A 257 -0.10 19.09 -13.94
N VAL A 258 0.87 19.70 -13.29
CA VAL A 258 1.64 19.06 -12.21
C VAL A 258 1.04 19.43 -10.86
N HIS A 259 0.80 18.42 -10.02
CA HIS A 259 0.24 18.57 -8.70
C HIS A 259 1.21 18.08 -7.62
N GLN A 260 1.24 18.80 -6.51
CA GLN A 260 1.81 18.26 -5.28
C GLN A 260 0.88 17.15 -4.74
N LEU A 261 1.47 16.22 -3.98
CA LEU A 261 0.72 15.14 -3.35
C LEU A 261 -0.32 15.70 -2.36
N ASP A 262 -1.57 15.63 -2.75
CA ASP A 262 -2.76 16.01 -1.99
C ASP A 262 -3.77 14.88 -2.11
N ASP A 263 -4.10 14.25 -1.00
CA ASP A 263 -4.92 13.03 -0.99
C ASP A 263 -6.37 13.28 -1.43
N LYS A 264 -6.93 14.45 -1.07
CA LYS A 264 -8.30 14.81 -1.44
C LYS A 264 -8.39 15.11 -2.94
N LYS A 265 -7.51 16.01 -3.40
CA LYS A 265 -7.45 16.39 -4.83
C LYS A 265 -7.13 15.19 -5.73
N PHE A 266 -6.24 14.30 -5.26
CA PHE A 266 -5.92 13.07 -6.00
C PHE A 266 -7.16 12.19 -6.21
N LEU A 267 -7.95 12.00 -5.15
CA LEU A 267 -9.14 11.17 -5.21
C LEU A 267 -10.26 11.80 -6.06
N GLU A 268 -10.43 13.13 -5.97
CA GLU A 268 -11.38 13.88 -6.80
C GLU A 268 -11.03 13.76 -8.30
N LEU A 269 -9.76 13.98 -8.65
CA LEU A 269 -9.30 13.83 -10.04
C LEU A 269 -9.34 12.37 -10.50
N MET A 270 -9.07 11.40 -9.64
CA MET A 270 -9.20 9.98 -10.00
C MET A 270 -10.66 9.64 -10.37
N ALA A 271 -11.61 10.16 -9.62
CA ALA A 271 -13.03 9.91 -9.89
C ALA A 271 -13.49 10.48 -11.25
N GLU A 272 -12.86 11.54 -11.73
CA GLU A 272 -13.20 12.24 -12.98
C GLU A 272 -12.33 11.82 -14.18
N ALA A 273 -11.19 11.18 -13.95
CA ALA A 273 -10.26 10.79 -15.02
C ALA A 273 -10.83 9.71 -15.95
N LYS A 274 -10.36 9.66 -17.19
CA LYS A 274 -10.58 8.52 -18.10
C LYS A 274 -9.87 7.26 -17.62
N ALA A 275 -8.64 7.42 -17.13
CA ALA A 275 -7.82 6.30 -16.63
C ALA A 275 -6.76 6.80 -15.64
N LEU A 276 -6.26 5.86 -14.83
CA LEU A 276 -5.11 6.06 -13.96
C LEU A 276 -3.86 5.42 -14.57
N VAL A 277 -2.72 6.14 -14.50
CA VAL A 277 -1.38 5.60 -14.79
C VAL A 277 -0.55 5.65 -13.51
N THR A 278 -0.02 4.52 -13.06
CA THR A 278 0.66 4.44 -11.76
C THR A 278 1.77 3.38 -11.72
N THR A 279 2.66 3.47 -10.73
CA THR A 279 3.76 2.52 -10.51
C THR A 279 3.35 1.21 -9.80
N ALA A 280 2.13 0.73 -10.02
CA ALA A 280 1.62 -0.53 -9.48
C ALA A 280 1.65 -0.64 -7.93
N GLY A 281 1.38 0.47 -7.24
CA GLY A 281 1.05 0.46 -5.82
C GLY A 281 -0.34 -0.15 -5.61
N PHE A 282 -0.48 -1.06 -4.63
CA PHE A 282 -1.73 -1.79 -4.41
C PHE A 282 -2.93 -0.87 -4.15
N GLU A 283 -2.81 0.10 -3.24
CA GLU A 283 -3.94 0.96 -2.83
C GLU A 283 -4.51 1.81 -3.96
N SER A 284 -3.66 2.53 -4.71
CA SER A 284 -4.13 3.39 -5.79
C SER A 284 -4.83 2.61 -6.91
N VAL A 285 -4.38 1.38 -7.15
CA VAL A 285 -5.04 0.47 -8.10
C VAL A 285 -6.40 0.04 -7.58
N CYS A 286 -6.52 -0.34 -6.30
CA CYS A 286 -7.80 -0.68 -5.69
C CYS A 286 -8.79 0.49 -5.71
N GLU A 287 -8.32 1.72 -5.42
CA GLU A 287 -9.16 2.92 -5.47
C GLU A 287 -9.68 3.19 -6.88
N ALA A 288 -8.81 3.06 -7.90
CA ALA A 288 -9.20 3.22 -9.30
C ALA A 288 -10.21 2.14 -9.74
N MET A 289 -9.98 0.87 -9.38
CA MET A 289 -10.91 -0.23 -9.66
C MET A 289 -12.28 0.01 -9.02
N TYR A 290 -12.32 0.49 -7.77
CA TYR A 290 -13.57 0.80 -7.08
C TYR A 290 -14.34 1.92 -7.80
N LEU A 291 -13.63 2.92 -8.33
CA LEU A 291 -14.20 4.01 -9.15
C LEU A 291 -14.43 3.60 -10.61
N GLN A 292 -14.22 2.33 -10.96
CA GLN A 292 -14.36 1.78 -12.32
C GLN A 292 -13.46 2.48 -13.36
N LYS A 293 -12.26 2.89 -12.90
CA LYS A 293 -11.26 3.51 -13.79
C LYS A 293 -10.26 2.48 -14.25
N PRO A 294 -10.03 2.33 -15.55
CA PRO A 294 -8.96 1.47 -16.07
C PRO A 294 -7.60 2.00 -15.64
N VAL A 295 -6.66 1.08 -15.38
CA VAL A 295 -5.34 1.41 -14.88
C VAL A 295 -4.24 0.92 -15.82
N LEU A 296 -3.28 1.79 -16.15
CA LEU A 296 -1.96 1.37 -16.63
C LEU A 296 -1.01 1.26 -15.45
N MET A 297 -0.54 0.05 -15.20
CA MET A 297 0.40 -0.26 -14.13
C MET A 297 1.81 -0.40 -14.71
N VAL A 298 2.74 0.43 -14.24
CA VAL A 298 4.15 0.40 -14.66
C VAL A 298 5.02 0.12 -13.44
N PRO A 299 5.37 -1.15 -13.17
CA PRO A 299 6.19 -1.50 -12.03
C PRO A 299 7.55 -0.79 -12.07
N VAL A 300 8.00 -0.29 -10.92
CA VAL A 300 9.34 0.26 -10.77
C VAL A 300 10.38 -0.81 -11.09
N GLN A 301 11.36 -0.47 -11.93
CA GLN A 301 12.40 -1.41 -12.35
C GLN A 301 13.11 -2.06 -11.15
N GLY A 302 13.20 -3.38 -11.12
CA GLY A 302 13.78 -4.14 -10.02
C GLY A 302 12.90 -4.27 -8.77
N HIS A 303 11.72 -3.67 -8.75
CA HIS A 303 10.77 -3.81 -7.65
C HIS A 303 9.84 -5.01 -7.88
N PHE A 304 10.31 -6.20 -7.50
CA PHE A 304 9.62 -7.45 -7.77
C PHE A 304 8.20 -7.50 -7.19
N GLU A 305 7.97 -6.89 -6.01
CA GLU A 305 6.64 -6.78 -5.41
C GLU A 305 5.66 -6.03 -6.33
N GLN A 306 6.07 -4.87 -6.87
CA GLN A 306 5.20 -4.12 -7.78
C GLN A 306 4.91 -4.88 -9.08
N TYR A 307 5.87 -5.69 -9.54
CA TYR A 307 5.65 -6.57 -10.68
C TYR A 307 4.63 -7.67 -10.36
N CYS A 308 4.67 -8.23 -9.16
CA CYS A 308 3.64 -9.15 -8.67
C CYS A 308 2.27 -8.46 -8.59
N ASN A 309 2.21 -7.25 -8.02
CA ASN A 309 0.98 -6.48 -7.87
C ASN A 309 0.34 -6.13 -9.23
N ALA A 310 1.15 -5.65 -10.19
CA ALA A 310 0.67 -5.30 -11.52
C ALA A 310 0.05 -6.50 -12.23
N ARG A 311 0.71 -7.65 -12.14
CA ARG A 311 0.22 -8.89 -12.74
C ARG A 311 -1.05 -9.40 -12.06
N ASP A 312 -1.10 -9.37 -10.74
CA ASP A 312 -2.26 -9.80 -9.96
C ASP A 312 -3.47 -8.89 -10.23
N ALA A 313 -3.26 -7.58 -10.26
CA ALA A 313 -4.28 -6.61 -10.62
C ALA A 313 -4.77 -6.76 -12.08
N PHE A 314 -3.87 -7.07 -13.02
CA PHE A 314 -4.26 -7.39 -14.40
C PHE A 314 -5.23 -8.59 -14.45
N TYR A 315 -4.94 -9.66 -13.72
CA TYR A 315 -5.86 -10.81 -13.64
C TYR A 315 -7.16 -10.48 -12.92
N ALA A 316 -7.14 -9.50 -12.03
CA ALA A 316 -8.33 -8.99 -11.37
C ALA A 316 -9.17 -8.04 -12.25
N GLY A 317 -8.72 -7.72 -13.47
CA GLY A 317 -9.43 -6.84 -14.40
C GLY A 317 -9.19 -5.34 -14.19
N ALA A 318 -8.13 -4.95 -13.46
CA ALA A 318 -7.82 -3.53 -13.21
C ALA A 318 -7.49 -2.72 -14.48
N GLY A 319 -6.99 -3.39 -15.53
CA GLY A 319 -6.55 -2.75 -16.75
C GLY A 319 -5.35 -3.46 -17.35
N ILE A 320 -4.31 -2.73 -17.70
CA ILE A 320 -3.11 -3.25 -18.38
C ILE A 320 -1.84 -2.96 -17.58
N TYR A 321 -0.77 -3.72 -17.81
CA TYR A 321 0.55 -3.40 -17.27
C TYR A 321 1.61 -3.38 -18.37
N SER A 322 2.68 -2.60 -18.14
CA SER A 322 3.78 -2.40 -19.08
C SER A 322 5.08 -2.21 -18.33
N ASP A 323 6.21 -2.48 -18.98
CA ASP A 323 7.54 -2.23 -18.41
C ASP A 323 7.97 -0.75 -18.55
N ALA A 324 7.19 0.08 -19.24
CA ALA A 324 7.46 1.50 -19.46
C ALA A 324 6.17 2.33 -19.53
N PHE A 325 6.29 3.65 -19.34
CA PHE A 325 5.18 4.60 -19.38
C PHE A 325 4.72 4.89 -20.81
N HIS A 326 4.29 3.85 -21.53
CA HIS A 326 3.67 3.97 -22.84
C HIS A 326 2.18 4.30 -22.68
N LEU A 327 1.87 5.60 -22.48
CA LEU A 327 0.49 6.05 -22.23
C LEU A 327 -0.44 5.78 -23.41
N GLN A 328 0.09 5.60 -24.63
CA GLN A 328 -0.70 5.21 -25.78
C GLN A 328 -1.51 3.94 -25.52
N ASN A 329 -0.93 2.97 -24.84
CA ASN A 329 -1.60 1.71 -24.52
C ASN A 329 -2.88 1.91 -23.68
N ILE A 330 -2.84 2.81 -22.69
CA ILE A 330 -4.02 3.09 -21.86
C ILE A 330 -5.02 3.99 -22.57
N VAL A 331 -4.57 4.87 -23.46
CA VAL A 331 -5.46 5.69 -24.30
C VAL A 331 -6.30 4.79 -25.20
N GLU A 332 -5.69 3.80 -25.85
CA GLU A 332 -6.37 2.83 -26.70
C GLU A 332 -7.29 1.91 -25.90
N PHE A 333 -6.79 1.38 -24.76
CA PHE A 333 -7.56 0.52 -23.89
C PHE A 333 -8.81 1.21 -23.33
N ALA A 334 -8.67 2.43 -22.82
CA ALA A 334 -9.78 3.19 -22.24
C ALA A 334 -10.82 3.62 -23.29
N SER A 335 -10.42 3.76 -24.56
CA SER A 335 -11.34 4.11 -25.66
C SER A 335 -12.18 2.92 -26.12
N GLY A 336 -11.72 1.68 -25.89
CA GLY A 336 -12.37 0.45 -26.37
C GLY A 336 -13.02 -0.41 -25.28
N SER A 337 -12.82 -0.08 -24.00
CA SER A 337 -13.24 -0.93 -22.88
C SER A 337 -13.92 -0.11 -21.79
N THR A 338 -15.08 -0.56 -21.36
CA THR A 338 -15.66 -0.17 -20.07
C THR A 338 -15.13 -1.15 -19.03
N ALA A 339 -14.34 -0.68 -18.06
CA ALA A 339 -13.88 -1.52 -16.95
C ALA A 339 -15.10 -1.95 -16.12
N ASP A 340 -15.49 -3.23 -16.23
CA ASP A 340 -16.51 -3.78 -15.32
C ASP A 340 -15.84 -4.36 -14.08
N ASN A 341 -15.76 -3.56 -13.03
CA ASN A 341 -15.24 -3.94 -11.73
C ASN A 341 -16.37 -4.15 -10.70
N SER A 342 -17.57 -4.54 -11.13
CA SER A 342 -18.71 -4.75 -10.24
C SER A 342 -18.41 -5.79 -9.15
N SER A 343 -17.85 -6.94 -9.53
CA SER A 343 -17.44 -7.98 -8.59
C SER A 343 -16.36 -7.52 -7.59
N PHE A 344 -15.43 -6.67 -8.03
CA PHE A 344 -14.45 -6.06 -7.13
C PHE A 344 -15.11 -5.08 -6.15
N ARG A 345 -16.08 -4.28 -6.60
CA ARG A 345 -16.82 -3.39 -5.72
C ARG A 345 -17.61 -4.15 -4.64
N ASP A 346 -18.27 -5.25 -5.01
CA ASP A 346 -18.98 -6.11 -4.06
C ASP A 346 -18.01 -6.73 -3.06
N TRP A 347 -16.82 -7.17 -3.52
CA TRP A 347 -15.75 -7.66 -2.66
C TRP A 347 -15.29 -6.61 -1.65
N VAL A 348 -15.02 -5.38 -2.09
CA VAL A 348 -14.65 -4.25 -1.23
C VAL A 348 -15.77 -3.88 -0.26
N ASN A 349 -17.01 -3.85 -0.71
CA ASN A 349 -18.16 -3.53 0.14
C ASN A 349 -18.36 -4.53 1.29
N SER A 350 -17.86 -5.76 1.16
CA SER A 350 -17.87 -6.76 2.23
C SER A 350 -16.73 -6.60 3.25
N SER A 351 -15.84 -5.61 3.09
CA SER A 351 -14.58 -5.51 3.85
C SER A 351 -14.79 -5.41 5.36
N GLN A 352 -15.74 -4.57 5.81
CA GLN A 352 -16.00 -4.40 7.24
C GLN A 352 -16.39 -5.72 7.90
N ASP A 353 -17.40 -6.41 7.37
CA ASP A 353 -17.88 -7.67 7.93
C ASP A 353 -16.83 -8.78 7.84
N CYS A 354 -16.18 -8.92 6.69
CA CYS A 354 -15.17 -9.95 6.46
C CYS A 354 -14.00 -9.79 7.43
N ILE A 355 -13.41 -8.60 7.49
CA ILE A 355 -12.24 -8.31 8.31
C ILE A 355 -12.60 -8.41 9.80
N TYR A 356 -13.73 -7.82 10.21
CA TYR A 356 -14.11 -7.84 11.61
C TYR A 356 -14.44 -9.25 12.11
N ASN A 357 -15.06 -10.10 11.30
CA ASN A 357 -15.29 -11.50 11.65
C ASN A 357 -13.98 -12.26 11.84
N GLU A 358 -12.94 -11.99 11.04
CA GLU A 358 -11.62 -12.56 11.22
C GLU A 358 -10.92 -12.05 12.52
N LEU A 359 -11.13 -10.80 12.90
CA LEU A 359 -10.62 -10.23 14.15
C LEU A 359 -11.35 -10.85 15.36
N LYS A 360 -12.67 -10.97 15.31
CA LYS A 360 -13.50 -11.54 16.41
C LYS A 360 -12.99 -12.88 16.91
N SER A 361 -12.52 -13.74 16.01
CA SER A 361 -12.02 -15.08 16.38
C SER A 361 -10.71 -15.05 17.20
N VAL A 362 -10.05 -13.89 17.30
CA VAL A 362 -8.83 -13.67 18.12
C VAL A 362 -9.18 -12.92 19.40
N LEU A 363 -10.31 -12.21 19.44
CA LEU A 363 -10.75 -11.37 20.56
C LEU A 363 -11.56 -12.15 21.61
N GLN A 364 -11.98 -13.36 21.29
CA GLN A 364 -12.66 -14.30 22.21
C GLN A 364 -11.66 -14.96 23.14
#